data_5b6778ad963a5a66d210e2e8ff19412b
#
_entry.id   5b6778ad963a5a66d210e2e8ff19412b
#
_cell.length_a   1.000
_cell.length_b   1.000
_cell.length_c   1.000
_cell.angle_alpha   90.00
_cell.angle_beta   90.00
_cell.angle_gamma   90.00
#
_symmetry.space_group_name_H-M   'P 1'
#
loop_
_entity.id
_entity.type
_entity.pdbx_description
1 polymer ?
#
loop_
_entity_poly.entity_id
_entity_poly.type
_entity_poly.pdbx_seq_one_letter_code
_entity_poly.pdbx_strand_id
1 'polypeptide(L)'
;MATRPPSLLVLTLALFFCALASFAWELAQFDAFATPSDSAIRRAAAAVVFTGDFARVDEALKLLAAGRVPRVYLSGVNGGAGLSRETFVAQFSKRNTELTQLEKLVACCVEMGEAAENTIQNALETRCWLKRRGIRGPLLLVTSSTHMARALALLSRAVPDHDILPYPVEDGTSRSDDARSDEYEKFVQTLVLVRIPGLTRLDAFSGPFAARCPPEP
;
A
#
# COMPACT_ATOMS: atom_id res chain seq x y z
N MET A 1 14.89 -48.73 -13.87
CA MET A 1 14.15 -48.66 -12.59
C MET A 1 13.05 -47.61 -12.78
N ALA A 2 11.81 -48.04 -12.90
CA ALA A 2 10.66 -47.11 -13.01
C ALA A 2 10.29 -46.65 -11.58
N THR A 3 10.45 -45.38 -11.26
CA THR A 3 9.99 -44.78 -9.99
C THR A 3 8.48 -44.80 -9.96
N ARG A 4 7.88 -45.43 -8.96
CA ARG A 4 6.42 -45.37 -8.74
C ARG A 4 6.04 -43.92 -8.50
N PRO A 5 4.93 -43.42 -9.10
CA PRO A 5 4.44 -42.07 -8.82
C PRO A 5 4.08 -41.95 -7.33
N PRO A 6 4.30 -40.76 -6.70
CA PRO A 6 3.94 -40.56 -5.31
C PRO A 6 2.44 -40.78 -5.11
N SER A 7 2.05 -41.36 -3.97
CA SER A 7 0.63 -41.53 -3.65
C SER A 7 -0.06 -40.16 -3.50
N LEU A 8 -1.37 -40.10 -3.80
CA LEU A 8 -2.16 -38.86 -3.66
C LEU A 8 -2.00 -38.23 -2.25
N LEU A 9 -1.93 -39.08 -1.22
CA LEU A 9 -1.69 -38.65 0.15
C LEU A 9 -0.35 -37.90 0.30
N VAL A 10 0.73 -38.41 -0.31
CA VAL A 10 2.06 -37.77 -0.25
C VAL A 10 2.03 -36.41 -0.94
N LEU A 11 1.34 -36.30 -2.09
CA LEU A 11 1.19 -35.04 -2.81
C LEU A 11 0.37 -34.01 -2.01
N THR A 12 -0.74 -34.42 -1.39
CA THR A 12 -1.55 -33.52 -0.56
C THR A 12 -0.81 -33.03 0.68
N LEU A 13 -0.07 -33.92 1.36
CA LEU A 13 0.79 -33.53 2.49
C LEU A 13 1.90 -32.58 2.07
N ALA A 14 2.57 -32.83 0.96
CA ALA A 14 3.61 -31.94 0.44
C ALA A 14 3.05 -30.56 0.12
N LEU A 15 1.90 -30.45 -0.53
CA LEU A 15 1.23 -29.17 -0.81
C LEU A 15 0.83 -28.43 0.49
N PHE A 16 0.32 -29.17 1.47
CA PHE A 16 -0.04 -28.60 2.77
C PHE A 16 1.18 -28.02 3.48
N PHE A 17 2.29 -28.75 3.54
CA PHE A 17 3.53 -28.26 4.18
C PHE A 17 4.15 -27.11 3.39
N CYS A 18 4.11 -27.10 2.06
CA CYS A 18 4.54 -25.96 1.25
C CYS A 18 3.70 -24.72 1.53
N ALA A 19 2.38 -24.86 1.63
CA ALA A 19 1.48 -23.74 1.95
C ALA A 19 1.74 -23.20 3.37
N LEU A 20 1.95 -24.10 4.34
CA LEU A 20 2.29 -23.71 5.71
C LEU A 20 3.65 -23.01 5.80
N ALA A 21 4.65 -23.52 5.11
CA ALA A 21 5.97 -22.89 5.04
C ALA A 21 5.93 -21.51 4.38
N SER A 22 5.17 -21.37 3.29
CA SER A 22 4.94 -20.07 2.63
C SER A 22 4.25 -19.08 3.58
N PHE A 23 3.23 -19.53 4.29
CA PHE A 23 2.53 -18.69 5.28
C PHE A 23 3.46 -18.25 6.43
N ALA A 24 4.24 -19.20 6.97
CA ALA A 24 5.21 -18.90 8.03
C ALA A 24 6.31 -17.92 7.55
N TRP A 25 6.75 -18.08 6.31
CA TRP A 25 7.70 -17.15 5.68
C TRP A 25 7.15 -15.73 5.59
N GLU A 26 5.91 -15.56 5.12
CA GLU A 26 5.28 -14.25 5.03
C GLU A 26 5.11 -13.60 6.42
N LEU A 27 4.76 -14.39 7.44
CA LEU A 27 4.69 -13.89 8.83
C LEU A 27 6.05 -13.39 9.32
N ALA A 28 7.14 -14.10 8.98
CA ALA A 28 8.50 -13.70 9.35
C ALA A 28 8.97 -12.41 8.65
N GLN A 29 8.33 -12.03 7.53
CA GLN A 29 8.66 -10.80 6.79
C GLN A 29 7.94 -9.55 7.31
N PHE A 30 7.16 -9.64 8.38
CA PHE A 30 6.33 -8.53 8.87
C PHE A 30 7.09 -7.20 9.05
N ASP A 31 8.34 -7.24 9.54
CA ASP A 31 9.18 -6.06 9.77
C ASP A 31 10.43 -5.99 8.86
N ALA A 32 10.52 -6.84 7.85
CA ALA A 32 11.75 -7.02 7.06
C ALA A 32 11.87 -6.05 5.87
N PHE A 33 11.21 -4.91 5.92
CA PHE A 33 11.21 -3.97 4.79
C PHE A 33 12.30 -2.91 4.93
N ALA A 34 13.22 -2.91 3.98
CA ALA A 34 14.24 -1.87 3.84
C ALA A 34 13.83 -0.82 2.80
N THR A 35 14.28 0.41 3.00
CA THR A 35 14.14 1.47 2.00
C THR A 35 14.85 1.07 0.70
N PRO A 36 14.17 1.16 -0.47
CA PRO A 36 14.77 0.82 -1.75
C PRO A 36 15.95 1.73 -2.10
N SER A 37 16.85 1.24 -2.96
CA SER A 37 17.93 2.07 -3.48
C SER A 37 17.39 3.28 -4.27
N ASP A 38 18.15 4.36 -4.35
CA ASP A 38 17.75 5.56 -5.08
C ASP A 38 17.43 5.26 -6.56
N SER A 39 18.23 4.40 -7.19
CA SER A 39 17.98 3.97 -8.56
C SER A 39 16.68 3.19 -8.74
N ALA A 40 16.26 2.43 -7.74
CA ALA A 40 14.97 1.73 -7.76
C ALA A 40 13.80 2.71 -7.59
N ILE A 41 13.92 3.68 -6.67
CA ILE A 41 12.92 4.72 -6.46
C ILE A 41 12.70 5.52 -7.75
N ARG A 42 13.76 5.94 -8.43
CA ARG A 42 13.68 6.72 -9.69
C ARG A 42 13.04 5.96 -10.86
N ARG A 43 12.97 4.63 -10.80
CA ARG A 43 12.24 3.82 -11.81
C ARG A 43 10.75 3.71 -11.52
N ALA A 44 10.29 4.12 -10.34
CA ALA A 44 8.88 4.07 -10.01
C ALA A 44 8.06 5.02 -10.89
N ALA A 45 6.98 4.51 -11.46
CA ALA A 45 6.05 5.30 -12.26
C ALA A 45 5.22 6.27 -11.40
N ALA A 46 5.06 5.95 -10.12
CA ALA A 46 4.40 6.78 -9.13
C ALA A 46 4.76 6.36 -7.70
N ALA A 47 4.66 7.28 -6.74
CA ALA A 47 4.53 6.95 -5.34
C ALA A 47 3.04 6.87 -4.97
N VAL A 48 2.68 5.84 -4.24
CA VAL A 48 1.33 5.61 -3.71
C VAL A 48 1.42 5.67 -2.20
N VAL A 49 0.66 6.56 -1.58
CA VAL A 49 0.62 6.74 -0.12
C VAL A 49 -0.68 6.18 0.41
N PHE A 50 -0.58 5.24 1.35
CA PHE A 50 -1.74 4.87 2.15
C PHE A 50 -1.77 5.79 3.38
N THR A 51 -2.76 6.70 3.40
CA THR A 51 -2.88 7.73 4.44
C THR A 51 -3.15 7.14 5.83
N GLY A 52 -3.12 7.98 6.86
CA GLY A 52 -3.32 7.60 8.26
C GLY A 52 -2.36 8.33 9.21
N ASP A 53 -1.16 8.70 8.73
CA ASP A 53 -0.24 9.59 9.42
C ASP A 53 0.36 10.60 8.45
N PHE A 54 0.57 11.84 8.93
CA PHE A 54 1.11 12.93 8.12
C PHE A 54 2.55 12.68 7.67
N ALA A 55 3.36 11.95 8.47
CA ALA A 55 4.76 11.67 8.13
C ALA A 55 4.88 10.92 6.79
N ARG A 56 3.93 10.05 6.46
CA ARG A 56 3.90 9.32 5.18
C ARG A 56 3.70 10.27 4.00
N VAL A 57 2.82 11.25 4.16
CA VAL A 57 2.55 12.28 3.15
C VAL A 57 3.75 13.24 3.03
N ASP A 58 4.30 13.69 4.17
CA ASP A 58 5.49 14.54 4.20
C ASP A 58 6.65 13.90 3.42
N GLU A 59 6.91 12.61 3.64
CA GLU A 59 7.99 11.90 2.95
C GLU A 59 7.74 11.75 1.45
N ALA A 60 6.51 11.45 1.05
CA ALA A 60 6.15 11.36 -0.37
C ALA A 60 6.28 12.72 -1.08
N LEU A 61 5.92 13.82 -0.42
CA LEU A 61 6.10 15.17 -0.96
C LEU A 61 7.59 15.54 -1.09
N LYS A 62 8.45 15.12 -0.16
CA LYS A 62 9.90 15.29 -0.26
C LYS A 62 10.49 14.50 -1.42
N LEU A 63 10.05 13.26 -1.63
CA LEU A 63 10.44 12.44 -2.78
C LEU A 63 10.04 13.11 -4.11
N LEU A 64 8.84 13.66 -4.18
CA LEU A 64 8.36 14.39 -5.36
C LEU A 64 9.16 15.67 -5.60
N ALA A 65 9.36 16.48 -4.55
CA ALA A 65 10.11 17.73 -4.65
C ALA A 65 11.57 17.52 -5.06
N ALA A 66 12.18 16.41 -4.61
CA ALA A 66 13.52 15.99 -5.01
C ALA A 66 13.59 15.38 -6.42
N GLY A 67 12.46 15.29 -7.14
CA GLY A 67 12.38 14.67 -8.48
C GLY A 67 12.71 13.17 -8.47
N ARG A 68 12.56 12.50 -7.31
CA ARG A 68 12.81 11.05 -7.18
C ARG A 68 11.65 10.21 -7.70
N VAL A 69 10.43 10.76 -7.66
CA VAL A 69 9.22 10.18 -8.25
C VAL A 69 8.52 11.22 -9.12
N PRO A 70 7.89 10.83 -10.24
CA PRO A 70 7.26 11.79 -11.14
C PRO A 70 5.88 12.28 -10.66
N ARG A 71 5.22 11.53 -9.80
CA ARG A 71 3.88 11.84 -9.26
C ARG A 71 3.61 11.10 -7.97
N VAL A 72 2.66 11.62 -7.21
CA VAL A 72 2.19 11.04 -5.94
C VAL A 72 0.68 10.83 -6.01
N TYR A 73 0.22 9.68 -5.58
CA TYR A 73 -1.18 9.39 -5.32
C TYR A 73 -1.40 9.16 -3.83
N LEU A 74 -2.29 9.95 -3.24
CA LEU A 74 -2.69 9.83 -1.85
C LEU A 74 -4.04 9.11 -1.79
N SER A 75 -4.07 7.90 -1.25
CA SER A 75 -5.31 7.13 -1.09
C SER A 75 -5.85 7.25 0.33
N GLY A 76 -7.16 7.48 0.46
CA GLY A 76 -7.83 7.66 1.73
C GLY A 76 -7.68 9.07 2.32
N VAL A 77 -7.72 10.09 1.48
CA VAL A 77 -7.74 11.50 1.93
C VAL A 77 -9.14 11.84 2.41
N ASN A 78 -9.39 11.70 3.70
CA ASN A 78 -10.67 11.96 4.32
C ASN A 78 -10.53 12.48 5.76
N GLY A 79 -11.64 12.91 6.35
CA GLY A 79 -11.66 13.45 7.71
C GLY A 79 -11.19 12.48 8.79
N GLY A 80 -11.38 11.16 8.58
CA GLY A 80 -10.87 10.11 9.49
C GLY A 80 -9.35 10.03 9.51
N ALA A 81 -8.69 10.37 8.39
CA ALA A 81 -7.24 10.49 8.29
C ALA A 81 -6.73 11.91 8.68
N GLY A 82 -7.60 12.82 9.09
CA GLY A 82 -7.26 14.22 9.38
C GLY A 82 -6.87 15.03 8.15
N LEU A 83 -7.25 14.57 6.95
CA LEU A 83 -6.87 15.16 5.67
C LEU A 83 -8.11 15.65 4.92
N SER A 84 -8.00 16.80 4.25
CA SER A 84 -8.98 17.28 3.29
C SER A 84 -8.26 17.97 2.14
N ARG A 85 -8.82 17.86 0.94
CA ARG A 85 -8.28 18.48 -0.27
C ARG A 85 -8.15 19.99 -0.13
N GLU A 86 -9.14 20.63 0.47
CA GLU A 86 -9.24 22.10 0.61
C GLU A 86 -8.13 22.66 1.50
N THR A 87 -7.78 21.94 2.56
CA THR A 87 -6.79 22.40 3.54
C THR A 87 -5.39 21.83 3.32
N PHE A 88 -5.24 20.89 2.37
CA PHE A 88 -4.03 20.12 2.16
C PHE A 88 -2.79 21.00 1.99
N VAL A 89 -2.80 21.93 1.04
CA VAL A 89 -1.65 22.79 0.76
C VAL A 89 -1.27 23.61 1.99
N ALA A 90 -2.27 24.25 2.64
CA ALA A 90 -2.03 25.08 3.84
C ALA A 90 -1.47 24.25 5.00
N GLN A 91 -1.95 23.02 5.18
CA GLN A 91 -1.53 22.12 6.24
C GLN A 91 -0.08 21.64 6.02
N PHE A 92 0.24 21.17 4.81
CA PHE A 92 1.55 20.63 4.51
C PHE A 92 2.62 21.70 4.26
N SER A 93 2.27 22.92 3.83
CA SER A 93 3.21 24.05 3.77
C SER A 93 3.73 24.45 5.15
N LYS A 94 2.89 24.37 6.19
CA LYS A 94 3.33 24.64 7.57
C LYS A 94 4.25 23.56 8.13
N ARG A 95 4.10 22.32 7.67
CA ARG A 95 4.90 21.17 8.11
C ARG A 95 6.23 21.06 7.36
N ASN A 96 6.25 21.43 6.09
CA ASN A 96 7.38 21.29 5.17
C ASN A 96 7.81 22.68 4.66
N THR A 97 8.32 23.51 5.56
CA THR A 97 8.72 24.89 5.23
C THR A 97 9.86 24.97 4.22
N GLU A 98 10.61 23.88 4.07
CA GLU A 98 11.65 23.71 3.05
C GLU A 98 11.08 23.53 1.63
N LEU A 99 9.82 23.14 1.47
CA LEU A 99 9.18 22.94 0.17
C LEU A 99 8.54 24.22 -0.35
N THR A 100 9.35 25.17 -0.80
CA THR A 100 8.94 26.52 -1.19
C THR A 100 7.94 26.60 -2.37
N GLN A 101 7.76 25.52 -3.13
CA GLN A 101 6.85 25.45 -4.28
C GLN A 101 5.78 24.34 -4.14
N LEU A 102 5.40 24.03 -2.91
CA LEU A 102 4.49 22.93 -2.61
C LEU A 102 3.16 23.06 -3.37
N GLU A 103 2.58 24.25 -3.47
CA GLU A 103 1.33 24.48 -4.21
C GLU A 103 1.44 24.05 -5.68
N LYS A 104 2.56 24.41 -6.34
CA LYS A 104 2.80 24.00 -7.73
C LYS A 104 3.01 22.50 -7.86
N LEU A 105 3.75 21.91 -6.93
CA LEU A 105 3.95 20.44 -6.90
C LEU A 105 2.64 19.69 -6.69
N VAL A 106 1.78 20.18 -5.80
CA VAL A 106 0.46 19.59 -5.56
C VAL A 106 -0.40 19.72 -6.82
N ALA A 107 -0.46 20.90 -7.42
CA ALA A 107 -1.28 21.17 -8.59
C ALA A 107 -0.86 20.33 -9.83
N CYS A 108 0.44 20.07 -10.04
CA CYS A 108 0.90 19.31 -11.21
C CYS A 108 0.86 17.80 -11.01
N CYS A 109 1.18 17.37 -9.78
CA CYS A 109 1.79 16.04 -9.66
C CYS A 109 1.29 15.25 -8.44
N VAL A 110 0.35 15.77 -7.66
CA VAL A 110 -0.33 15.08 -6.55
C VAL A 110 -1.79 14.88 -6.87
N GLU A 111 -2.23 13.63 -6.82
CA GLU A 111 -3.64 13.26 -6.96
C GLU A 111 -4.14 12.63 -5.66
N MET A 112 -5.42 12.86 -5.33
CA MET A 112 -6.02 12.47 -4.06
C MET A 112 -7.26 11.61 -4.30
N GLY A 113 -7.30 10.45 -3.65
CA GLY A 113 -8.47 9.60 -3.53
C GLY A 113 -9.13 9.81 -2.17
N GLU A 114 -10.44 10.02 -2.16
CA GLU A 114 -11.19 10.42 -0.96
C GLU A 114 -12.21 9.36 -0.51
N ALA A 115 -12.39 8.30 -1.30
CA ALA A 115 -13.43 7.31 -1.07
C ALA A 115 -13.00 6.13 -0.20
N ALA A 116 -11.70 5.97 0.06
CA ALA A 116 -11.18 4.84 0.82
C ALA A 116 -11.21 5.14 2.33
N GLU A 117 -11.81 4.23 3.11
CA GLU A 117 -11.95 4.31 4.58
C GLU A 117 -11.11 3.25 5.32
N ASN A 118 -10.53 2.30 4.59
CA ASN A 118 -9.71 1.22 5.15
C ASN A 118 -8.65 0.77 4.15
N THR A 119 -7.72 -0.09 4.60
CA THR A 119 -6.57 -0.50 3.78
C THR A 119 -6.96 -1.31 2.54
N ILE A 120 -8.04 -2.09 2.58
CA ILE A 120 -8.55 -2.81 1.40
C ILE A 120 -9.03 -1.79 0.36
N GLN A 121 -9.79 -0.81 0.82
CA GLN A 121 -10.29 0.26 -0.05
C GLN A 121 -9.15 1.13 -0.59
N ASN A 122 -8.10 1.42 0.19
CA ASN A 122 -6.90 2.10 -0.32
C ASN A 122 -6.28 1.35 -1.50
N ALA A 123 -6.14 0.03 -1.40
CA ALA A 123 -5.60 -0.79 -2.49
C ALA A 123 -6.51 -0.77 -3.74
N LEU A 124 -7.83 -0.85 -3.54
CA LEU A 124 -8.81 -0.82 -4.62
C LEU A 124 -8.92 0.57 -5.26
N GLU A 125 -8.88 1.63 -4.47
CA GLU A 125 -8.85 3.01 -4.94
C GLU A 125 -7.62 3.29 -5.78
N THR A 126 -6.44 2.84 -5.33
CA THR A 126 -5.20 2.88 -6.10
C THR A 126 -5.33 2.15 -7.44
N ARG A 127 -5.91 0.93 -7.45
CA ARG A 127 -6.17 0.20 -8.69
C ARG A 127 -7.03 1.01 -9.64
N CYS A 128 -8.08 1.67 -9.14
CA CYS A 128 -8.97 2.50 -9.94
C CYS A 128 -8.25 3.70 -10.53
N TRP A 129 -7.42 4.38 -9.73
CA TRP A 129 -6.59 5.48 -10.20
C TRP A 129 -5.61 5.06 -11.30
N LEU A 130 -4.86 3.96 -11.10
CA LEU A 130 -3.93 3.42 -12.08
C LEU A 130 -4.60 3.11 -13.42
N LYS A 131 -5.80 2.49 -13.36
CA LYS A 131 -6.61 2.20 -14.55
C LYS A 131 -7.03 3.45 -15.29
N ARG A 132 -7.53 4.45 -14.59
CA ARG A 132 -7.99 5.72 -15.20
C ARG A 132 -6.84 6.49 -15.84
N ARG A 133 -5.68 6.51 -15.21
CA ARG A 133 -4.50 7.25 -15.70
C ARG A 133 -3.65 6.45 -16.68
N GLY A 134 -3.95 5.17 -16.91
CA GLY A 134 -3.14 4.30 -17.77
C GLY A 134 -1.70 4.12 -17.30
N ILE A 135 -1.45 4.25 -15.98
CA ILE A 135 -0.12 4.16 -15.41
C ILE A 135 0.34 2.71 -15.45
N ARG A 136 1.58 2.48 -15.88
CA ARG A 136 2.25 1.18 -15.94
C ARG A 136 3.65 1.29 -15.35
N GLY A 137 4.20 0.17 -14.90
CA GLY A 137 5.53 0.09 -14.31
C GLY A 137 5.52 -0.02 -12.79
N PRO A 138 6.70 0.02 -12.16
CA PRO A 138 6.85 -0.13 -10.72
C PRO A 138 6.16 1.00 -9.93
N LEU A 139 5.62 0.66 -8.77
CA LEU A 139 5.01 1.61 -7.83
C LEU A 139 5.83 1.67 -6.55
N LEU A 140 6.01 2.85 -5.99
CA LEU A 140 6.60 3.03 -4.68
C LEU A 140 5.46 3.13 -3.65
N LEU A 141 5.30 2.11 -2.81
CA LEU A 141 4.32 2.13 -1.72
C LEU A 141 4.91 2.80 -0.50
N VAL A 142 4.39 3.97 -0.14
CA VAL A 142 4.81 4.76 1.03
C VAL A 142 3.78 4.60 2.15
N THR A 143 4.20 3.99 3.25
CA THR A 143 3.37 3.84 4.45
C THR A 143 4.27 3.59 5.66
N SER A 144 3.71 3.51 6.89
CA SER A 144 4.55 3.23 8.07
C SER A 144 5.16 1.84 8.03
N SER A 145 6.30 1.67 8.69
CA SER A 145 7.02 0.39 8.80
C SER A 145 6.11 -0.72 9.33
N THR A 146 5.37 -0.48 10.41
CA THR A 146 4.44 -1.45 11.00
C THR A 146 3.26 -1.79 10.10
N HIS A 147 2.80 -0.85 9.27
CA HIS A 147 1.67 -1.04 8.37
C HIS A 147 2.09 -1.66 7.01
N MET A 148 3.39 -1.67 6.69
CA MET A 148 3.92 -2.03 5.37
C MET A 148 3.51 -3.43 4.92
N ALA A 149 3.67 -4.44 5.77
CA ALA A 149 3.35 -5.82 5.42
C ALA A 149 1.89 -5.99 4.95
N ARG A 150 0.96 -5.40 5.70
CA ARG A 150 -0.47 -5.46 5.40
C ARG A 150 -0.83 -4.67 4.13
N ALA A 151 -0.30 -3.48 3.99
CA ALA A 151 -0.53 -2.62 2.83
C ALA A 151 0.03 -3.27 1.55
N LEU A 152 1.23 -3.85 1.62
CA LEU A 152 1.86 -4.54 0.50
C LEU A 152 1.07 -5.78 0.06
N ALA A 153 0.62 -6.62 1.00
CA ALA A 153 -0.17 -7.80 0.69
C ALA A 153 -1.48 -7.45 -0.04
N LEU A 154 -2.16 -6.38 0.40
CA LEU A 154 -3.41 -5.93 -0.22
C LEU A 154 -3.18 -5.25 -1.56
N LEU A 155 -2.19 -4.38 -1.66
CA LEU A 155 -1.90 -3.68 -2.92
C LEU A 155 -1.42 -4.65 -4.00
N SER A 156 -0.51 -5.58 -3.70
CA SER A 156 -0.05 -6.60 -4.64
C SER A 156 -1.21 -7.45 -5.17
N ARG A 157 -2.19 -7.75 -4.31
CA ARG A 157 -3.40 -8.47 -4.71
C ARG A 157 -4.33 -7.64 -5.60
N ALA A 158 -4.40 -6.34 -5.36
CA ALA A 158 -5.26 -5.43 -6.12
C ALA A 158 -4.68 -5.09 -7.51
N VAL A 159 -3.35 -5.01 -7.63
CA VAL A 159 -2.64 -4.59 -8.85
C VAL A 159 -1.51 -5.58 -9.22
N PRO A 160 -1.84 -6.84 -9.57
CA PRO A 160 -0.87 -7.90 -9.78
C PRO A 160 0.08 -7.66 -10.96
N ASP A 161 -0.24 -6.73 -11.84
CA ASP A 161 0.57 -6.39 -13.03
C ASP A 161 1.63 -5.32 -12.73
N HIS A 162 1.76 -4.89 -11.46
CA HIS A 162 2.73 -3.88 -11.03
C HIS A 162 3.72 -4.45 -10.03
N ASP A 163 5.01 -4.17 -10.22
CA ASP A 163 6.02 -4.36 -9.18
C ASP A 163 5.85 -3.29 -8.11
N ILE A 164 5.79 -3.70 -6.83
CA ILE A 164 5.61 -2.76 -5.72
C ILE A 164 6.89 -2.72 -4.90
N LEU A 165 7.48 -1.53 -4.82
CA LEU A 165 8.65 -1.24 -4.02
C LEU A 165 8.19 -0.70 -2.67
N PRO A 166 8.40 -1.41 -1.55
CA PRO A 166 8.05 -0.92 -0.22
C PRO A 166 8.96 0.24 0.17
N TYR A 167 8.38 1.34 0.65
CA TYR A 167 9.10 2.48 1.21
C TYR A 167 8.56 2.75 2.62
N PRO A 168 9.13 2.08 3.64
CA PRO A 168 8.68 2.23 5.02
C PRO A 168 9.07 3.59 5.58
N VAL A 169 8.10 4.25 6.25
CA VAL A 169 8.28 5.51 6.95
C VAL A 169 8.15 5.26 8.44
N GLU A 170 9.07 5.77 9.23
CA GLU A 170 8.94 5.79 10.67
C GLU A 170 7.96 6.90 11.08
N ASP A 171 6.83 6.51 11.65
CA ASP A 171 5.81 7.41 12.17
C ASP A 171 5.64 7.27 13.68
N GLY A 172 4.84 8.15 14.29
CA GLY A 172 4.63 8.15 15.74
C GLY A 172 4.00 6.85 16.27
N THR A 173 3.27 6.12 15.42
CA THR A 173 2.59 4.87 15.78
C THR A 173 3.53 3.67 15.76
N SER A 174 4.59 3.72 14.95
CA SER A 174 5.57 2.63 14.81
C SER A 174 6.39 2.36 16.08
N ARG A 175 6.29 3.22 17.11
CA ARG A 175 7.15 3.19 18.31
C ARG A 175 6.54 2.48 19.51
N SER A 176 5.25 2.10 19.47
CA SER A 176 4.62 1.40 20.57
C SER A 176 4.47 -0.09 20.28
N ASP A 177 4.81 -0.93 21.25
CA ASP A 177 4.66 -2.39 21.13
C ASP A 177 3.19 -2.80 20.96
N ASP A 178 2.26 -2.06 21.56
CA ASP A 178 0.82 -2.30 21.43
C ASP A 178 0.34 -2.06 20.00
N ALA A 179 0.74 -0.94 19.38
CA ALA A 179 0.38 -0.62 18.00
C ALA A 179 0.99 -1.63 17.01
N ARG A 180 2.22 -2.10 17.30
CA ARG A 180 2.87 -3.13 16.50
C ARG A 180 2.14 -4.47 16.60
N SER A 181 1.73 -4.88 17.79
CA SER A 181 0.98 -6.12 18.02
C SER A 181 -0.38 -6.08 17.31
N ASP A 182 -1.09 -4.96 17.39
CA ASP A 182 -2.36 -4.73 16.72
C ASP A 182 -2.22 -4.77 15.18
N GLU A 183 -1.20 -4.16 14.62
CA GLU A 183 -0.92 -4.24 13.17
C GLU A 183 -0.48 -5.64 12.74
N TYR A 184 0.25 -6.39 13.57
CA TYR A 184 0.58 -7.78 13.29
C TYR A 184 -0.67 -8.67 13.23
N GLU A 185 -1.59 -8.52 14.17
CA GLU A 185 -2.87 -9.25 14.15
C GLU A 185 -3.67 -8.95 12.88
N LYS A 186 -3.81 -7.67 12.52
CA LYS A 186 -4.47 -7.24 11.27
C LYS A 186 -3.76 -7.79 10.03
N PHE A 187 -2.43 -7.90 10.06
CA PHE A 187 -1.68 -8.50 8.98
C PHE A 187 -1.97 -9.99 8.82
N VAL A 188 -1.99 -10.76 9.93
CA VAL A 188 -2.35 -12.19 9.91
C VAL A 188 -3.75 -12.37 9.32
N GLN A 189 -4.73 -11.59 9.78
CA GLN A 189 -6.09 -11.59 9.24
C GLN A 189 -6.10 -11.30 7.73
N THR A 190 -5.31 -10.33 7.31
CA THR A 190 -5.17 -9.97 5.89
C THR A 190 -4.59 -11.12 5.06
N LEU A 191 -3.56 -11.81 5.54
CA LEU A 191 -2.98 -12.96 4.84
C LEU A 191 -4.00 -14.08 4.62
N VAL A 192 -4.89 -14.32 5.57
CA VAL A 192 -6.00 -15.27 5.39
C VAL A 192 -6.99 -14.73 4.36
N LEU A 193 -7.38 -13.45 4.50
CA LEU A 193 -8.37 -12.82 3.62
C LEU A 193 -7.98 -12.83 2.15
N VAL A 194 -6.72 -12.50 1.84
CA VAL A 194 -6.25 -12.43 0.44
C VAL A 194 -6.13 -13.80 -0.24
N ARG A 195 -6.11 -14.89 0.54
CA ARG A 195 -6.07 -16.26 0.02
C ARG A 195 -7.44 -16.81 -0.35
N ILE A 196 -8.52 -16.22 0.14
CA ILE A 196 -9.87 -16.65 -0.18
C ILE A 196 -10.35 -15.88 -1.42
N PRO A 197 -10.56 -16.58 -2.57
CA PRO A 197 -10.96 -15.90 -3.80
C PRO A 197 -12.26 -15.10 -3.65
N GLY A 198 -12.21 -13.83 -4.03
CA GLY A 198 -13.38 -12.94 -4.01
C GLY A 198 -13.71 -12.30 -2.67
N LEU A 199 -13.15 -12.77 -1.55
CA LEU A 199 -13.52 -12.25 -0.23
C LEU A 199 -13.19 -10.75 -0.07
N THR A 200 -12.05 -10.29 -0.62
CA THR A 200 -11.66 -8.87 -0.63
C THR A 200 -12.56 -7.97 -1.49
N ARG A 201 -13.48 -8.58 -2.25
CA ARG A 201 -14.43 -7.85 -3.12
C ARG A 201 -15.84 -7.79 -2.54
N LEU A 202 -16.06 -8.36 -1.37
CA LEU A 202 -17.36 -8.24 -0.69
C LEU A 202 -17.59 -6.79 -0.28
N ASP A 203 -18.83 -6.33 -0.34
CA ASP A 203 -19.21 -4.95 0.01
C ASP A 203 -18.77 -4.57 1.43
N ALA A 204 -18.81 -5.53 2.36
CA ALA A 204 -18.33 -5.32 3.74
C ALA A 204 -16.88 -4.85 3.84
N PHE A 205 -16.03 -5.17 2.86
CA PHE A 205 -14.61 -4.80 2.83
C PHE A 205 -14.29 -3.76 1.77
N SER A 206 -14.90 -3.88 0.59
CA SER A 206 -14.57 -3.08 -0.59
C SER A 206 -15.40 -1.79 -0.71
N GLY A 207 -16.54 -1.71 -0.02
CA GLY A 207 -17.40 -0.52 -0.05
C GLY A 207 -17.72 -0.06 -1.49
N PRO A 208 -17.47 1.21 -1.82
CA PRO A 208 -17.81 1.78 -3.12
C PRO A 208 -17.04 1.13 -4.29
N PHE A 209 -15.99 0.34 -4.00
CA PHE A 209 -15.14 -0.33 -5.00
C PHE A 209 -15.57 -1.77 -5.31
N ALA A 210 -16.66 -2.28 -4.71
CA ALA A 210 -17.10 -3.68 -4.85
C ALA A 210 -17.39 -4.07 -6.29
N ALA A 211 -18.19 -3.29 -7.00
CA ALA A 211 -18.66 -3.59 -8.35
C ALA A 211 -17.80 -2.91 -9.44
N ARG A 212 -17.37 -1.67 -9.21
CA ARG A 212 -16.64 -0.86 -10.20
C ARG A 212 -15.89 0.27 -9.49
N CYS A 213 -14.99 0.90 -10.25
CA CYS A 213 -14.33 2.11 -9.76
C CYS A 213 -15.35 3.25 -9.66
N PRO A 214 -15.47 3.91 -8.51
CA PRO A 214 -16.31 5.10 -8.37
C PRO A 214 -15.79 6.21 -9.29
N PRO A 215 -16.65 7.19 -9.69
CA PRO A 215 -16.20 8.40 -10.40
C PRO A 215 -15.17 9.16 -9.53
N GLU A 216 -14.40 10.02 -10.16
CA GLU A 216 -13.60 11.01 -9.42
C GLU A 216 -14.52 12.05 -8.79
N PRO A 217 -14.20 12.54 -7.59
CA PRO A 217 -14.92 13.64 -6.95
C PRO A 217 -14.76 14.96 -7.70
#